data_4d76a679e52029a528673d3eddc4d65b
#
_entry.id   4d76a679e52029a528673d3eddc4d65b
#
_cell.length_a   1.000
_cell.length_b   1.000
_cell.length_c   1.000
_cell.angle_alpha   90.00
_cell.angle_beta   90.00
_cell.angle_gamma   90.00
#
_symmetry.space_group_name_H-M   'P 1'
#
loop_
_entity.id
_entity.type
_entity.pdbx_description
1 polymer ?
#
loop_
_entity_poly.entity_id
_entity_poly.type
_entity_poly.pdbx_seq_one_letter_code
_entity_poly.pdbx_strand_id
1 'polypeptide(L)'
;MKKAILWITICCVLVAGVSVSAIAVQRVAGDADGNGVVNLRDVVLTLRHLAGGWNVQIDEKAADVDADGDVTLKDTTQMSRYLAGGSDVTLQTAEDEKQLTMQIGSTPVAVQWEDNESVDALRELVKDTPLTIGMSMYGGFEQVGSIGTSLPRNDVRVTTEAGDIVLYSGNQMVVFYGSNTWAYTRLGKVTDKTAAEMAELLSNGNVTITITMK
;
A
#
# COMPACT_ATOMS: atom_id res chain seq x y z
N MET A 1 -20.93 68.61 8.64
CA MET A 1 -21.27 67.19 8.82
C MET A 1 -20.31 66.39 7.95
N LYS A 2 -19.22 65.90 8.57
CA LYS A 2 -18.18 65.06 7.89
C LYS A 2 -18.45 63.61 8.20
N LYS A 3 -18.76 62.79 7.19
CA LYS A 3 -18.96 61.36 7.30
C LYS A 3 -17.59 60.69 7.31
N ALA A 4 -17.23 60.05 8.42
CA ALA A 4 -16.04 59.20 8.53
C ALA A 4 -16.38 57.80 7.91
N ILE A 5 -15.61 57.40 6.91
CA ILE A 5 -15.68 56.06 6.29
C ILE A 5 -14.68 55.18 7.05
N LEU A 6 -15.21 54.19 7.77
CA LEU A 6 -14.42 53.20 8.49
C LEU A 6 -13.99 52.10 7.52
N TRP A 7 -12.69 51.98 7.23
CA TRP A 7 -12.10 50.91 6.48
C TRP A 7 -11.90 49.70 7.43
N ILE A 8 -12.67 48.64 7.20
CA ILE A 8 -12.44 47.35 7.86
C ILE A 8 -11.41 46.58 7.04
N THR A 9 -10.19 46.51 7.57
CA THR A 9 -9.13 45.67 6.99
C THR A 9 -9.38 44.23 7.42
N ILE A 10 -9.85 43.40 6.50
CA ILE A 10 -9.95 41.95 6.71
C ILE A 10 -8.54 41.37 6.65
N CYS A 11 -8.01 41.00 7.81
CA CYS A 11 -6.76 40.28 7.92
C CYS A 11 -7.01 38.81 7.58
N CYS A 12 -6.68 38.40 6.34
CA CYS A 12 -6.65 36.97 5.97
C CYS A 12 -5.52 36.27 6.72
N VAL A 13 -5.86 35.55 7.78
CA VAL A 13 -4.94 34.63 8.44
C VAL A 13 -4.78 33.42 7.54
N LEU A 14 -3.65 33.34 6.84
CA LEU A 14 -3.21 32.14 6.16
C LEU A 14 -2.87 31.10 7.23
N VAL A 15 -3.79 30.17 7.47
CA VAL A 15 -3.50 28.95 8.23
C VAL A 15 -2.64 28.06 7.33
N ALA A 16 -1.33 28.12 7.54
CA ALA A 16 -0.42 27.13 6.97
C ALA A 16 -0.82 25.75 7.55
N GLY A 17 -1.42 24.92 6.73
CA GLY A 17 -1.72 23.55 7.08
C GLY A 17 -0.41 22.80 7.35
N VAL A 18 -0.09 22.56 8.61
CA VAL A 18 0.95 21.62 8.99
C VAL A 18 0.42 20.24 8.68
N SER A 19 0.90 19.65 7.58
CA SER A 19 0.68 18.24 7.29
C SER A 19 1.41 17.45 8.38
N VAL A 20 0.67 16.98 9.37
CA VAL A 20 1.17 16.00 10.33
C VAL A 20 1.25 14.69 9.55
N SER A 21 2.45 14.35 9.07
CA SER A 21 2.73 12.99 8.61
C SER A 21 2.47 12.08 9.80
N ALA A 22 1.43 11.24 9.70
CA ALA A 22 1.22 10.17 10.66
C ALA A 22 2.48 9.30 10.65
N ILE A 23 3.24 9.33 11.73
CA ILE A 23 4.31 8.37 11.96
C ILE A 23 3.57 7.03 12.10
N ALA A 24 3.75 6.14 11.14
CA ALA A 24 3.26 4.77 11.26
C ALA A 24 3.92 4.19 12.52
N VAL A 25 3.14 3.93 13.55
CA VAL A 25 3.59 3.19 14.72
C VAL A 25 3.81 1.77 14.24
N GLN A 26 5.07 1.35 14.18
CA GLN A 26 5.40 -0.03 13.82
C GLN A 26 4.82 -0.94 14.91
N ARG A 27 3.85 -1.78 14.54
CA ARG A 27 3.27 -2.76 15.44
C ARG A 27 4.28 -3.86 15.74
N VAL A 28 4.25 -4.33 16.97
CA VAL A 28 5.02 -5.50 17.39
C VAL A 28 4.07 -6.70 17.38
N ALA A 29 4.36 -7.70 16.53
CA ALA A 29 3.53 -8.89 16.45
C ALA A 29 3.41 -9.59 17.81
N GLY A 30 2.19 -9.81 18.26
CA GLY A 30 1.89 -10.39 19.57
C GLY A 30 1.72 -9.38 20.72
N ASP A 31 1.98 -8.10 20.52
CA ASP A 31 1.79 -7.03 21.51
C ASP A 31 0.32 -6.53 21.47
N ALA A 32 -0.57 -7.32 22.00
CA ALA A 32 -2.00 -7.07 21.94
C ALA A 32 -2.44 -5.86 22.79
N ASP A 33 -1.66 -5.45 23.80
CA ASP A 33 -1.98 -4.29 24.64
C ASP A 33 -1.27 -3.00 24.21
N GLY A 34 -0.42 -3.06 23.16
CA GLY A 34 0.24 -1.90 22.56
C GLY A 34 1.33 -1.28 23.44
N ASN A 35 1.91 -2.02 24.37
CA ASN A 35 2.93 -1.50 25.30
C ASN A 35 4.37 -1.65 24.77
N GLY A 36 4.57 -2.27 23.61
CA GLY A 36 5.86 -2.51 22.96
C GLY A 36 6.57 -3.78 23.42
N VAL A 37 5.94 -4.64 24.24
CA VAL A 37 6.55 -5.85 24.79
C VAL A 37 5.58 -7.03 24.71
N VAL A 38 5.95 -8.06 23.96
CA VAL A 38 5.17 -9.31 23.90
C VAL A 38 5.41 -10.16 25.15
N ASN A 39 4.37 -10.48 25.89
CA ASN A 39 4.44 -11.27 27.11
C ASN A 39 3.11 -12.03 27.38
N LEU A 40 3.02 -12.77 28.50
CA LEU A 40 1.83 -13.55 28.84
C LEU A 40 0.56 -12.69 29.04
N ARG A 41 0.71 -11.40 29.33
CA ARG A 41 -0.45 -10.51 29.46
C ARG A 41 -1.18 -10.36 28.11
N ASP A 42 -0.45 -10.29 27.02
CA ASP A 42 -1.00 -10.19 25.67
C ASP A 42 -1.80 -11.44 25.31
N VAL A 43 -1.23 -12.62 25.61
CA VAL A 43 -1.94 -13.90 25.46
C VAL A 43 -3.24 -13.91 26.24
N VAL A 44 -3.20 -13.49 27.52
CA VAL A 44 -4.39 -13.46 28.38
C VAL A 44 -5.42 -12.44 27.87
N LEU A 45 -4.98 -11.27 27.40
CA LEU A 45 -5.88 -10.26 26.85
C LEU A 45 -6.57 -10.76 25.58
N THR A 46 -5.81 -11.37 24.66
CA THR A 46 -6.36 -11.97 23.44
C THR A 46 -7.34 -13.08 23.74
N LEU A 47 -7.03 -13.98 24.69
CA LEU A 47 -7.98 -15.02 25.14
C LEU A 47 -9.25 -14.43 25.74
N ARG A 48 -9.16 -13.35 26.54
CA ARG A 48 -10.32 -12.67 27.11
C ARG A 48 -11.16 -11.98 26.03
N HIS A 49 -10.53 -11.39 25.02
CA HIS A 49 -11.20 -10.83 23.85
C HIS A 49 -12.00 -11.92 23.12
N LEU A 50 -11.37 -13.05 22.79
CA LEU A 50 -12.01 -14.19 22.11
C LEU A 50 -13.15 -14.80 22.93
N ALA A 51 -13.06 -14.78 24.27
CA ALA A 51 -14.12 -15.25 25.14
C ALA A 51 -15.32 -14.27 25.25
N GLY A 52 -15.31 -13.16 24.51
CA GLY A 52 -16.35 -12.12 24.57
C GLY A 52 -16.27 -11.30 25.87
N GLY A 53 -15.10 -11.15 26.47
CA GLY A 53 -14.87 -10.38 27.70
C GLY A 53 -15.27 -8.92 27.53
N TRP A 54 -16.11 -8.40 28.43
CA TRP A 54 -16.61 -7.04 28.36
C TRP A 54 -15.49 -6.04 28.61
N ASN A 55 -15.39 -5.02 27.72
CA ASN A 55 -14.38 -3.96 27.74
C ASN A 55 -12.93 -4.42 27.58
N VAL A 56 -12.68 -5.58 26.97
CA VAL A 56 -11.34 -5.98 26.57
C VAL A 56 -11.07 -5.41 25.19
N GLN A 57 -10.24 -4.38 25.13
CA GLN A 57 -9.72 -3.84 23.86
C GLN A 57 -8.32 -4.36 23.65
N ILE A 58 -8.05 -4.80 22.43
CA ILE A 58 -6.72 -5.24 21.97
C ILE A 58 -6.42 -4.56 20.64
N ASP A 59 -5.17 -4.50 20.26
CA ASP A 59 -4.78 -4.27 18.88
C ASP A 59 -4.94 -5.61 18.13
N GLU A 60 -6.08 -5.78 17.44
CA GLU A 60 -6.39 -7.03 16.71
C GLU A 60 -5.35 -7.33 15.63
N LYS A 61 -4.78 -6.31 14.99
CA LYS A 61 -3.73 -6.49 14.00
C LYS A 61 -2.39 -6.97 14.59
N ALA A 62 -2.11 -6.61 15.84
CA ALA A 62 -0.94 -7.13 16.55
C ALA A 62 -1.21 -8.53 17.13
N ALA A 63 -2.46 -8.82 17.46
CA ALA A 63 -2.87 -10.10 18.01
C ALA A 63 -3.05 -11.22 16.98
N ASP A 64 -3.34 -10.86 15.71
CA ASP A 64 -3.30 -11.76 14.54
C ASP A 64 -1.83 -12.01 14.17
N VAL A 65 -1.24 -13.03 14.78
CA VAL A 65 0.20 -13.30 14.69
C VAL A 65 0.58 -14.28 13.59
N ASP A 66 -0.37 -14.79 12.85
CA ASP A 66 -0.16 -15.56 11.64
C ASP A 66 -0.64 -14.85 10.37
N ALA A 67 -1.15 -13.63 10.52
CA ALA A 67 -1.57 -12.72 9.46
C ALA A 67 -2.66 -13.32 8.54
N ASP A 68 -3.53 -14.20 9.09
CA ASP A 68 -4.61 -14.81 8.31
C ASP A 68 -5.88 -13.93 8.24
N GLY A 69 -5.87 -12.78 8.94
CA GLY A 69 -6.93 -11.77 8.97
C GLY A 69 -7.92 -11.92 10.12
N ASP A 70 -7.83 -13.00 10.90
CA ASP A 70 -8.73 -13.30 11.99
C ASP A 70 -7.95 -13.58 13.29
N VAL A 71 -8.32 -12.92 14.39
CA VAL A 71 -7.78 -13.26 15.72
C VAL A 71 -8.49 -14.49 16.26
N THR A 72 -7.76 -15.58 16.47
CA THR A 72 -8.28 -16.88 16.88
C THR A 72 -7.48 -17.52 18.02
N LEU A 73 -7.87 -18.72 18.47
CA LEU A 73 -7.07 -19.51 19.42
C LEU A 73 -5.73 -19.98 18.84
N LYS A 74 -5.59 -20.00 17.52
CA LYS A 74 -4.35 -20.34 16.84
C LYS A 74 -3.27 -19.30 17.15
N ASP A 75 -3.63 -18.01 17.13
CA ASP A 75 -2.74 -16.90 17.46
C ASP A 75 -2.25 -16.97 18.90
N THR A 76 -3.18 -17.16 19.83
CA THR A 76 -2.81 -17.31 21.26
C THR A 76 -1.92 -18.52 21.51
N THR A 77 -2.10 -19.59 20.75
CA THR A 77 -1.23 -20.76 20.79
C THR A 77 0.15 -20.45 20.24
N GLN A 78 0.26 -19.73 19.13
CA GLN A 78 1.53 -19.30 18.55
C GLN A 78 2.26 -18.34 19.49
N MET A 79 1.58 -17.32 20.02
CA MET A 79 2.15 -16.41 21.02
C MET A 79 2.70 -17.17 22.25
N SER A 80 1.94 -18.14 22.74
CA SER A 80 2.36 -18.96 23.90
C SER A 80 3.60 -19.80 23.59
N ARG A 81 3.68 -20.39 22.40
CA ARG A 81 4.85 -21.17 21.94
C ARG A 81 6.08 -20.27 21.74
N TYR A 82 5.90 -19.09 21.18
CA TYR A 82 6.96 -18.09 21.04
C TYR A 82 7.54 -17.71 22.41
N LEU A 83 6.67 -17.37 23.36
CA LEU A 83 7.09 -17.00 24.72
C LEU A 83 7.74 -18.15 25.49
N ALA A 84 7.42 -19.40 25.15
CA ALA A 84 8.08 -20.59 25.70
C ALA A 84 9.45 -20.86 25.07
N GLY A 85 9.92 -20.03 24.14
CA GLY A 85 11.20 -20.20 23.46
C GLY A 85 11.15 -21.18 22.28
N GLY A 86 9.98 -21.38 21.68
CA GLY A 86 9.81 -22.18 20.46
C GLY A 86 10.57 -21.55 19.29
N SER A 87 11.70 -22.15 18.90
CA SER A 87 12.52 -21.66 17.77
C SER A 87 11.90 -21.86 16.40
N ASP A 88 10.79 -22.57 16.33
CA ASP A 88 10.02 -22.89 15.14
C ASP A 88 8.80 -21.96 14.96
N VAL A 89 8.65 -20.98 15.85
CA VAL A 89 7.53 -20.01 15.83
C VAL A 89 8.06 -18.61 15.60
N THR A 90 7.61 -18.00 14.50
CA THR A 90 7.79 -16.57 14.23
C THR A 90 6.40 -15.92 14.35
N LEU A 91 6.32 -14.82 15.09
CA LEU A 91 5.12 -14.00 15.10
C LEU A 91 5.19 -13.00 13.95
N GLN A 92 4.08 -12.84 13.24
CA GLN A 92 3.94 -11.92 12.11
C GLN A 92 2.70 -11.05 12.33
N THR A 93 2.68 -9.87 11.76
CA THR A 93 1.46 -9.08 11.59
C THR A 93 1.18 -8.93 10.11
N ALA A 94 -0.05 -8.57 9.76
CA ALA A 94 -0.38 -8.21 8.38
C ALA A 94 0.49 -7.04 7.84
N GLU A 95 1.14 -6.29 8.73
CA GLU A 95 2.11 -5.23 8.37
C GLU A 95 3.51 -5.80 8.07
N ASP A 96 3.82 -7.00 8.55
CA ASP A 96 5.06 -7.74 8.25
C ASP A 96 4.94 -8.53 6.94
N GLU A 97 3.74 -8.63 6.37
CA GLU A 97 3.59 -9.20 5.04
C GLU A 97 4.38 -8.36 4.03
N LYS A 98 5.24 -9.04 3.29
CA LYS A 98 5.99 -8.42 2.21
C LYS A 98 5.06 -7.64 1.30
N GLN A 99 5.27 -6.35 1.20
CA GLN A 99 4.46 -5.47 0.37
C GLN A 99 4.99 -5.41 -1.06
N LEU A 100 4.06 -5.37 -2.01
CA LEU A 100 4.39 -5.12 -3.40
C LEU A 100 4.87 -3.68 -3.57
N THR A 101 6.12 -3.50 -3.98
CA THR A 101 6.76 -2.19 -4.16
C THR A 101 7.17 -1.97 -5.61
N MET A 102 7.23 -0.71 -6.05
CA MET A 102 7.59 -0.35 -7.42
C MET A 102 8.64 0.75 -7.46
N GLN A 103 9.53 0.65 -8.46
CA GLN A 103 10.48 1.71 -8.83
C GLN A 103 10.34 2.03 -10.32
N ILE A 104 10.45 3.31 -10.65
CA ILE A 104 10.56 3.81 -12.03
C ILE A 104 12.01 4.28 -12.23
N GLY A 105 12.76 3.56 -13.04
CA GLY A 105 14.23 3.72 -13.09
C GLY A 105 14.84 3.42 -11.72
N SER A 106 15.49 4.41 -11.12
CA SER A 106 16.04 4.35 -9.77
C SER A 106 15.13 5.00 -8.70
N THR A 107 13.98 5.57 -9.11
CA THR A 107 13.09 6.32 -8.22
C THR A 107 12.03 5.39 -7.63
N PRO A 108 12.01 5.14 -6.32
CA PRO A 108 10.92 4.44 -5.66
C PRO A 108 9.65 5.30 -5.70
N VAL A 109 8.51 4.67 -5.89
CA VAL A 109 7.20 5.31 -5.88
C VAL A 109 6.25 4.56 -4.95
N ALA A 110 5.42 5.29 -4.23
CA ALA A 110 4.35 4.71 -3.42
C ALA A 110 3.17 4.37 -4.33
N VAL A 111 2.73 3.11 -4.31
CA VAL A 111 1.61 2.63 -5.11
C VAL A 111 0.52 2.13 -4.18
N GLN A 112 -0.68 2.64 -4.39
CA GLN A 112 -1.90 2.02 -3.89
C GLN A 112 -2.30 0.93 -4.89
N TRP A 113 -2.04 -0.33 -4.55
CA TRP A 113 -2.42 -1.48 -5.36
C TRP A 113 -3.90 -1.79 -5.19
N GLU A 114 -4.53 -2.26 -6.28
CA GLU A 114 -5.91 -2.74 -6.23
C GLU A 114 -5.99 -4.10 -5.52
N ASP A 115 -7.15 -4.38 -4.94
CA ASP A 115 -7.48 -5.68 -4.36
C ASP A 115 -8.22 -6.51 -5.42
N ASN A 116 -7.44 -7.26 -6.23
CA ASN A 116 -7.97 -8.09 -7.30
C ASN A 116 -7.01 -9.21 -7.73
N GLU A 117 -7.55 -10.21 -8.41
CA GLU A 117 -6.81 -11.40 -8.87
C GLU A 117 -5.56 -11.09 -9.73
N SER A 118 -5.56 -9.96 -10.46
CA SER A 118 -4.41 -9.55 -11.29
C SER A 118 -3.24 -9.12 -10.41
N VAL A 119 -3.52 -8.37 -9.34
CA VAL A 119 -2.50 -7.93 -8.37
C VAL A 119 -2.02 -9.10 -7.51
N ASP A 120 -2.90 -10.03 -7.15
CA ASP A 120 -2.50 -11.25 -6.42
C ASP A 120 -1.57 -12.12 -7.27
N ALA A 121 -1.89 -12.29 -8.55
CA ALA A 121 -1.01 -12.99 -9.49
C ALA A 121 0.33 -12.25 -9.70
N LEU A 122 0.33 -10.91 -9.66
CA LEU A 122 1.56 -10.11 -9.72
C LEU A 122 2.40 -10.28 -8.46
N ARG A 123 1.80 -10.32 -7.26
CA ARG A 123 2.49 -10.63 -5.99
C ARG A 123 3.16 -12.00 -6.04
N GLU A 124 2.42 -13.02 -6.48
CA GLU A 124 2.96 -14.37 -6.61
C GLU A 124 4.11 -14.45 -7.62
N LEU A 125 4.01 -13.71 -8.73
CA LEU A 125 5.06 -13.64 -9.75
C LEU A 125 6.38 -13.07 -9.21
N VAL A 126 6.32 -12.10 -8.30
CA VAL A 126 7.49 -11.39 -7.77
C VAL A 126 7.89 -11.79 -6.35
N LYS A 127 7.27 -12.82 -5.78
CA LYS A 127 7.49 -13.20 -4.38
C LYS A 127 8.93 -13.56 -4.05
N ASP A 128 9.62 -14.21 -4.98
CA ASP A 128 10.99 -14.70 -4.80
C ASP A 128 12.03 -13.98 -5.67
N THR A 129 11.58 -13.32 -6.74
CA THR A 129 12.47 -12.65 -7.71
C THR A 129 11.85 -11.36 -8.22
N PRO A 130 12.59 -10.25 -8.21
CA PRO A 130 12.13 -9.00 -8.79
C PRO A 130 11.72 -9.13 -10.25
N LEU A 131 10.60 -8.53 -10.63
CA LEU A 131 10.19 -8.37 -12.02
C LEU A 131 10.72 -7.05 -12.56
N THR A 132 11.50 -7.12 -13.62
CA THR A 132 12.03 -5.94 -14.33
C THR A 132 11.37 -5.84 -15.69
N ILE A 133 10.70 -4.73 -15.97
CA ILE A 133 9.96 -4.49 -17.20
C ILE A 133 10.61 -3.32 -17.96
N GLY A 134 11.11 -3.59 -19.16
CA GLY A 134 11.50 -2.54 -20.09
C GLY A 134 10.26 -1.90 -20.70
N MET A 135 10.07 -0.61 -20.42
CA MET A 135 8.91 0.15 -20.88
C MET A 135 9.27 0.98 -22.09
N SER A 136 8.31 1.21 -22.97
CA SER A 136 8.44 2.07 -24.16
C SER A 136 7.32 3.11 -24.16
N MET A 137 7.67 4.33 -24.57
CA MET A 137 6.70 5.42 -24.74
C MET A 137 5.68 5.06 -25.83
N TYR A 138 4.41 5.31 -25.56
CA TYR A 138 3.34 5.18 -26.53
C TYR A 138 2.34 6.35 -26.42
N GLY A 139 1.90 6.84 -27.59
CA GLY A 139 0.85 7.87 -27.68
C GLY A 139 1.20 9.24 -27.08
N GLY A 140 2.35 9.41 -26.44
CA GLY A 140 2.74 10.64 -25.75
C GLY A 140 2.04 10.83 -24.37
N PHE A 141 1.44 9.77 -23.81
CA PHE A 141 0.71 9.83 -22.55
C PHE A 141 0.93 8.60 -21.65
N GLU A 142 1.60 7.55 -22.14
CA GLU A 142 1.81 6.31 -21.38
C GLU A 142 3.15 5.66 -21.70
N GLN A 143 3.60 4.80 -20.78
CA GLN A 143 4.67 3.82 -20.96
C GLN A 143 4.05 2.42 -20.96
N VAL A 144 4.46 1.57 -21.91
CA VAL A 144 3.94 0.20 -22.07
C VAL A 144 5.09 -0.79 -22.07
N GLY A 145 4.97 -1.88 -21.32
CA GLY A 145 5.97 -2.93 -21.28
C GLY A 145 5.39 -4.32 -21.02
N SER A 146 6.04 -5.35 -21.56
CA SER A 146 5.61 -6.73 -21.39
C SER A 146 6.00 -7.25 -20.01
N ILE A 147 5.04 -7.86 -19.30
CA ILE A 147 5.24 -8.58 -18.03
C ILE A 147 5.97 -9.91 -18.25
N GLY A 148 5.98 -10.43 -19.49
CA GLY A 148 6.61 -11.71 -19.84
C GLY A 148 5.70 -12.93 -19.65
N THR A 149 4.57 -12.76 -18.98
CA THR A 149 3.53 -13.78 -18.78
C THR A 149 2.15 -13.13 -18.78
N SER A 150 1.09 -13.93 -18.84
CA SER A 150 -0.28 -13.44 -18.75
C SER A 150 -0.79 -13.52 -17.30
N LEU A 151 -1.41 -12.46 -16.84
CA LEU A 151 -2.12 -12.38 -15.57
C LEU A 151 -3.63 -12.48 -15.80
N PRO A 152 -4.42 -12.90 -14.80
CA PRO A 152 -5.87 -12.76 -14.81
C PRO A 152 -6.27 -11.32 -15.16
N ARG A 153 -7.39 -11.12 -15.83
CA ARG A 153 -7.87 -9.80 -16.18
C ARG A 153 -9.38 -9.67 -16.05
N ASN A 154 -9.82 -8.49 -15.71
CA ASN A 154 -11.22 -8.06 -15.69
C ASN A 154 -11.32 -6.67 -16.30
N ASP A 155 -11.27 -6.61 -17.64
CA ASP A 155 -11.17 -5.35 -18.37
C ASP A 155 -12.50 -4.59 -18.31
N VAL A 156 -12.42 -3.37 -17.82
CA VAL A 156 -13.55 -2.42 -17.84
C VAL A 156 -13.14 -1.13 -18.53
N ARG A 157 -14.10 -0.45 -19.16
CA ARG A 157 -13.85 0.84 -19.81
C ARG A 157 -13.62 1.90 -18.73
N VAL A 158 -12.41 2.46 -18.70
CA VAL A 158 -12.02 3.51 -17.76
C VAL A 158 -11.32 4.65 -18.50
N THR A 159 -11.41 5.86 -17.96
CA THR A 159 -10.54 6.99 -18.33
C THR A 159 -9.42 7.02 -17.29
N THR A 160 -8.18 6.95 -17.76
CA THR A 160 -6.99 6.96 -16.92
C THR A 160 -6.50 8.39 -16.67
N GLU A 161 -5.68 8.54 -15.63
CA GLU A 161 -4.98 9.76 -15.26
C GLU A 161 -3.50 9.48 -15.03
N ALA A 162 -2.71 10.54 -14.89
CA ALA A 162 -1.30 10.40 -14.51
C ALA A 162 -1.17 9.63 -13.18
N GLY A 163 -0.26 8.65 -13.14
CA GLY A 163 -0.06 7.75 -12.02
C GLY A 163 -0.87 6.46 -12.07
N ASP A 164 -1.90 6.34 -12.92
CA ASP A 164 -2.63 5.08 -13.06
C ASP A 164 -1.73 3.98 -13.65
N ILE A 165 -1.84 2.79 -13.06
CA ILE A 165 -1.15 1.57 -13.48
C ILE A 165 -2.22 0.56 -13.88
N VAL A 166 -2.14 0.05 -15.11
CA VAL A 166 -3.13 -0.89 -15.61
C VAL A 166 -2.49 -2.08 -16.32
N LEU A 167 -3.25 -3.15 -16.43
CA LEU A 167 -2.96 -4.30 -17.27
C LEU A 167 -3.73 -4.15 -18.59
N TYR A 168 -3.01 -4.25 -19.68
CA TYR A 168 -3.56 -4.27 -21.03
C TYR A 168 -3.32 -5.64 -21.67
N SER A 169 -4.35 -6.18 -22.34
CA SER A 169 -4.31 -7.50 -23.01
C SER A 169 -3.83 -8.66 -22.15
N GLY A 170 -3.84 -8.52 -20.82
CA GLY A 170 -3.46 -9.54 -19.85
C GLY A 170 -1.96 -9.73 -19.64
N ASN A 171 -1.09 -9.12 -20.44
CA ASN A 171 0.35 -9.34 -20.38
C ASN A 171 1.21 -8.08 -20.54
N GLN A 172 0.61 -6.92 -20.64
CA GLN A 172 1.30 -5.63 -20.73
C GLN A 172 0.94 -4.75 -19.54
N MET A 173 1.96 -4.29 -18.83
CA MET A 173 1.81 -3.23 -17.85
C MET A 173 1.85 -1.88 -18.57
N VAL A 174 0.93 -1.00 -18.20
CA VAL A 174 0.86 0.37 -18.71
C VAL A 174 0.87 1.33 -17.53
N VAL A 175 1.72 2.36 -17.60
CA VAL A 175 1.80 3.42 -16.59
C VAL A 175 1.59 4.76 -17.27
N PHE A 176 0.61 5.51 -16.77
CA PHE A 176 0.18 6.76 -17.40
C PHE A 176 0.91 7.97 -16.80
N TYR A 177 1.28 8.90 -17.67
CA TYR A 177 1.65 10.28 -17.33
C TYR A 177 0.73 11.31 -18.00
N GLY A 178 -0.23 10.84 -18.77
CA GLY A 178 -1.34 11.58 -19.34
C GLY A 178 -2.63 10.80 -19.16
N SER A 179 -3.57 10.89 -20.11
CA SER A 179 -4.89 10.26 -20.03
C SER A 179 -5.25 9.53 -21.32
N ASN A 180 -5.93 8.40 -21.18
CA ASN A 180 -6.57 7.65 -22.26
C ASN A 180 -7.88 7.04 -21.78
N THR A 181 -8.77 6.69 -22.70
CA THR A 181 -10.04 5.99 -22.38
C THR A 181 -10.11 4.70 -23.17
N TRP A 182 -9.93 3.57 -22.47
CA TRP A 182 -9.98 2.25 -23.08
C TRP A 182 -10.46 1.19 -22.07
N ALA A 183 -10.50 -0.08 -22.51
CA ALA A 183 -10.78 -1.21 -21.63
C ALA A 183 -9.47 -1.73 -21.03
N TYR A 184 -9.35 -1.64 -19.71
CA TYR A 184 -8.18 -2.05 -18.93
C TYR A 184 -8.61 -2.77 -17.67
N THR A 185 -7.72 -3.60 -17.13
CA THR A 185 -7.79 -4.05 -15.74
C THR A 185 -6.90 -3.16 -14.88
N ARG A 186 -7.45 -2.52 -13.85
CA ARG A 186 -6.64 -1.70 -12.94
C ARG A 186 -5.71 -2.55 -12.11
N LEU A 187 -4.46 -2.11 -11.97
CA LEU A 187 -3.47 -2.72 -11.07
C LEU A 187 -3.21 -1.83 -9.85
N GLY A 188 -3.26 -0.50 -10.03
CA GLY A 188 -3.03 0.43 -8.93
C GLY A 188 -2.85 1.86 -9.41
N LYS A 189 -2.42 2.72 -8.46
CA LYS A 189 -2.13 4.14 -8.71
C LYS A 189 -0.92 4.58 -7.89
N VAL A 190 -0.01 5.33 -8.53
CA VAL A 190 1.06 6.04 -7.83
C VAL A 190 0.46 7.19 -7.03
N THR A 191 0.76 7.26 -5.73
CA THR A 191 0.09 8.19 -4.80
C THR A 191 0.99 9.30 -4.26
N ASP A 192 2.31 9.16 -4.39
CA ASP A 192 3.30 10.09 -3.88
C ASP A 192 3.91 11.02 -4.95
N LYS A 193 3.34 11.03 -6.15
CA LYS A 193 3.76 11.87 -7.26
C LYS A 193 2.59 12.66 -7.84
N THR A 194 2.84 13.91 -8.17
CA THR A 194 1.95 14.76 -8.94
C THR A 194 1.96 14.38 -10.44
N ALA A 195 0.98 14.84 -11.21
CA ALA A 195 0.97 14.63 -12.65
C ALA A 195 2.21 15.18 -13.38
N ALA A 196 2.76 16.30 -12.88
CA ALA A 196 3.98 16.90 -13.44
C ALA A 196 5.21 16.03 -13.15
N GLU A 197 5.36 15.49 -11.94
CA GLU A 197 6.43 14.56 -11.56
C GLU A 197 6.32 13.24 -12.32
N MET A 198 5.10 12.72 -12.54
CA MET A 198 4.88 11.54 -13.38
C MET A 198 5.32 11.80 -14.82
N ALA A 199 5.00 12.97 -15.38
CA ALA A 199 5.47 13.34 -16.71
C ALA A 199 6.99 13.48 -16.77
N GLU A 200 7.64 14.05 -15.75
CA GLU A 200 9.10 14.12 -15.65
C GLU A 200 9.76 12.74 -15.64
N LEU A 201 9.17 11.78 -14.90
CA LEU A 201 9.68 10.42 -14.80
C LEU A 201 9.48 9.60 -16.08
N LEU A 202 8.41 9.84 -16.84
CA LEU A 202 7.94 8.91 -17.87
C LEU A 202 7.97 9.47 -19.30
N SER A 203 8.09 10.80 -19.51
CA SER A 203 7.99 11.40 -20.86
C SER A 203 9.33 11.65 -21.55
N ASN A 204 10.46 11.29 -20.93
CA ASN A 204 11.81 11.61 -21.41
C ASN A 204 12.54 10.43 -22.05
N GLY A 205 11.80 9.47 -22.59
CA GLY A 205 12.32 8.26 -23.22
C GLY A 205 11.79 6.97 -22.59
N ASN A 206 12.36 5.86 -22.98
CA ASN A 206 12.02 4.56 -22.42
C ASN A 206 12.54 4.46 -20.98
N VAL A 207 11.76 3.83 -20.11
CA VAL A 207 12.14 3.64 -18.71
C VAL A 207 12.11 2.15 -18.34
N THR A 208 12.68 1.82 -17.20
CA THR A 208 12.57 0.48 -16.61
C THR A 208 11.70 0.56 -15.37
N ILE A 209 10.76 -0.35 -15.23
CA ILE A 209 9.99 -0.53 -13.99
C ILE A 209 10.48 -1.79 -13.31
N THR A 210 10.75 -1.69 -12.01
CA THR A 210 11.09 -2.84 -11.16
C THR A 210 10.03 -3.00 -10.09
N ILE A 211 9.49 -4.22 -9.96
CA ILE A 211 8.48 -4.59 -8.95
C ILE A 211 9.08 -5.68 -8.08
N THR A 212 8.95 -5.52 -6.76
CA THR A 212 9.49 -6.46 -5.77
C THR A 212 8.53 -6.63 -4.59
N MET A 213 8.64 -7.76 -3.90
CA MET A 213 8.10 -7.94 -2.56
C MET A 213 9.15 -7.54 -1.51
N LYS A 214 8.82 -6.59 -0.64
CA LYS A 214 9.70 -6.14 0.46
C LYS A 214 8.95 -6.22 1.77
#